data_b7e0660c373c187018e0901ae298a9fa
#
_entry.id   b7e0660c373c187018e0901ae298a9fa
#
_cell.length_a   1.000
_cell.length_b   1.000
_cell.length_c   1.000
_cell.angle_alpha   90.00
_cell.angle_beta   90.00
_cell.angle_gamma   90.00
#
_symmetry.space_group_name_H-M   'P 1'
#
loop_
_entity.id
_entity.type
_entity.pdbx_description
1 polymer ?
#
loop_
_entity_poly.entity_id
_entity_poly.type
_entity_poly.pdbx_seq_one_letter_code
_entity_poly.pdbx_strand_id
1 'polypeptide(L)'
;MTGPRRIHDVEGLNARLQAVTRRANIDLRYLHDDRTREHVVAATRDARRILDMGGGMRDRLGALGGRVETMDLNDIDEPGSNLSRPDILGDACSPFPEWMHGRYDAVIALALLEHVYDPGAAVANFRAALAPGGRLFLYVPWMWRYHAPRSLVFQDYQRFSRDGLAWLLRDFDEVTLYPIRGRFSAIANMARWWKPRVERRFGGRINRWLDVRTPDWRNAVQASGYFAEAVKSTAQE
;
A
#
# COMPACT_ATOMS: atom_id res chain seq x y z
N MET A 1 -47.51 0.72 -11.71
CA MET A 1 -46.26 1.46 -11.36
C MET A 1 -45.17 1.02 -12.32
N THR A 2 -44.68 1.90 -13.16
CA THR A 2 -43.55 1.62 -14.04
C THR A 2 -42.29 1.60 -13.19
N GLY A 3 -41.52 0.52 -13.24
CA GLY A 3 -40.26 0.40 -12.52
C GLY A 3 -39.24 1.50 -12.94
N PRO A 4 -38.13 1.67 -12.20
CA PRO A 4 -37.14 2.71 -12.50
C PRO A 4 -36.52 2.53 -13.89
N ARG A 5 -36.30 3.63 -14.61
CA ARG A 5 -35.56 3.59 -15.89
C ARG A 5 -34.11 3.19 -15.64
N ARG A 6 -33.63 2.16 -16.31
CA ARG A 6 -32.23 1.72 -16.27
C ARG A 6 -31.48 2.34 -17.46
N ILE A 7 -30.39 3.03 -17.17
CA ILE A 7 -29.51 3.66 -18.20
C ILE A 7 -28.21 2.86 -18.42
N HIS A 8 -27.92 1.88 -17.53
CA HIS A 8 -26.76 0.97 -17.61
C HIS A 8 -27.16 -0.42 -17.17
N ASP A 9 -26.34 -1.41 -17.48
CA ASP A 9 -26.42 -2.76 -16.90
C ASP A 9 -25.94 -2.73 -15.45
N VAL A 10 -26.83 -2.34 -14.54
CA VAL A 10 -26.53 -2.22 -13.09
C VAL A 10 -26.29 -3.59 -12.45
N GLU A 11 -26.95 -4.63 -12.94
CA GLU A 11 -26.81 -5.99 -12.40
C GLU A 11 -25.44 -6.57 -12.73
N GLY A 12 -25.02 -6.47 -13.99
CA GLY A 12 -23.69 -6.88 -14.43
C GLY A 12 -22.57 -6.06 -13.78
N LEU A 13 -22.77 -4.75 -13.59
CA LEU A 13 -21.83 -3.91 -12.84
C LEU A 13 -21.71 -4.37 -11.40
N ASN A 14 -22.82 -4.56 -10.69
CA ASN A 14 -22.80 -5.02 -9.29
C ASN A 14 -22.14 -6.38 -9.14
N ALA A 15 -22.42 -7.32 -10.04
CA ALA A 15 -21.79 -8.64 -10.04
C ALA A 15 -20.26 -8.52 -10.18
N ARG A 16 -19.78 -7.67 -11.10
CA ARG A 16 -18.35 -7.40 -11.31
C ARG A 16 -17.69 -6.76 -10.08
N LEU A 17 -18.31 -5.74 -9.48
CA LEU A 17 -17.81 -5.09 -8.27
C LEU A 17 -17.68 -6.08 -7.10
N GLN A 18 -18.69 -6.92 -6.89
CA GLN A 18 -18.66 -7.96 -5.87
C GLN A 18 -17.59 -9.02 -6.14
N ALA A 19 -17.42 -9.43 -7.41
CA ALA A 19 -16.41 -10.41 -7.79
C ALA A 19 -14.99 -9.91 -7.48
N VAL A 20 -14.68 -8.66 -7.78
CA VAL A 20 -13.39 -8.04 -7.45
C VAL A 20 -13.13 -8.04 -5.96
N THR A 21 -14.11 -7.60 -5.16
CA THR A 21 -13.97 -7.57 -3.70
C THR A 21 -13.79 -8.98 -3.11
N ARG A 22 -14.51 -9.98 -3.62
CA ARG A 22 -14.41 -11.38 -3.14
C ARG A 22 -13.11 -12.06 -3.56
N ARG A 23 -12.52 -11.68 -4.68
CA ARG A 23 -11.26 -12.24 -5.18
C ARG A 23 -10.07 -11.84 -4.30
N ALA A 24 -10.10 -10.64 -3.73
CA ALA A 24 -9.04 -10.20 -2.83
C ALA A 24 -9.08 -11.04 -1.53
N ASN A 25 -8.01 -11.79 -1.29
CA ASN A 25 -7.83 -12.55 -0.07
C ASN A 25 -7.59 -11.61 1.12
N ILE A 26 -8.14 -11.94 2.29
CA ILE A 26 -7.88 -11.21 3.53
C ILE A 26 -7.11 -12.12 4.49
N ASP A 27 -5.87 -11.73 4.79
CA ASP A 27 -5.01 -12.45 5.72
C ASP A 27 -4.80 -11.61 6.99
N LEU A 28 -5.19 -12.13 8.13
CA LEU A 28 -5.21 -11.42 9.41
C LEU A 28 -3.88 -11.50 10.18
N ARG A 29 -2.83 -12.11 9.61
CA ARG A 29 -1.55 -12.35 10.32
C ARG A 29 -0.91 -11.10 10.90
N TYR A 30 -1.12 -9.95 10.29
CA TYR A 30 -0.55 -8.66 10.74
C TYR A 30 -1.55 -7.75 11.46
N LEU A 31 -2.76 -8.24 11.77
CA LEU A 31 -3.78 -7.42 12.42
C LEU A 31 -3.31 -6.82 13.75
N HIS A 32 -2.44 -7.53 14.47
CA HIS A 32 -1.90 -7.10 15.76
C HIS A 32 -0.36 -6.95 15.76
N ASP A 33 0.29 -7.15 14.62
CA ASP A 33 1.74 -7.21 14.53
C ASP A 33 2.22 -6.64 13.19
N ASP A 34 2.75 -5.42 13.23
CA ASP A 34 3.23 -4.71 12.04
C ASP A 34 4.66 -5.18 11.67
N ARG A 35 4.76 -6.35 11.03
CA ARG A 35 6.00 -6.89 10.45
C ARG A 35 5.99 -6.89 8.93
N THR A 36 5.33 -5.91 8.33
CA THR A 36 5.18 -5.80 6.87
C THR A 36 6.51 -5.59 6.16
N ARG A 37 7.43 -4.84 6.77
CA ARG A 37 8.76 -4.61 6.20
C ARG A 37 9.61 -5.87 6.21
N GLU A 38 9.56 -6.68 7.27
CA GLU A 38 10.22 -7.99 7.35
C GLU A 38 9.62 -8.96 6.32
N HIS A 39 8.30 -8.91 6.10
CA HIS A 39 7.64 -9.66 5.04
C HIS A 39 8.19 -9.29 3.66
N VAL A 40 8.27 -8.00 3.33
CA VAL A 40 8.82 -7.52 2.05
C VAL A 40 10.26 -8.01 1.86
N VAL A 41 11.13 -7.86 2.86
CA VAL A 41 12.51 -8.33 2.79
C VAL A 41 12.60 -9.84 2.54
N ALA A 42 11.77 -10.63 3.22
CA ALA A 42 11.73 -12.08 3.04
C ALA A 42 11.21 -12.47 1.65
N ALA A 43 10.13 -11.82 1.19
CA ALA A 43 9.48 -12.11 -0.09
C ALA A 43 10.30 -11.65 -1.31
N THR A 44 11.23 -10.71 -1.12
CA THR A 44 12.10 -10.18 -2.20
C THR A 44 13.51 -10.74 -2.17
N ARG A 45 13.79 -11.73 -1.32
CA ARG A 45 15.16 -12.30 -1.15
C ARG A 45 15.78 -12.74 -2.46
N ASP A 46 15.00 -13.38 -3.34
CA ASP A 46 15.45 -13.93 -4.61
C ASP A 46 15.17 -13.00 -5.80
N ALA A 47 14.60 -11.84 -5.57
CA ALA A 47 14.35 -10.84 -6.60
C ALA A 47 15.66 -10.35 -7.19
N ARG A 48 15.75 -10.25 -8.51
CA ARG A 48 16.94 -9.76 -9.23
C ARG A 48 16.95 -8.24 -9.32
N ARG A 49 15.78 -7.64 -9.50
CA ARG A 49 15.60 -6.19 -9.60
C ARG A 49 14.37 -5.75 -8.82
N ILE A 50 14.55 -4.76 -7.97
CA ILE A 50 13.51 -4.21 -7.12
C ILE A 50 13.42 -2.71 -7.40
N LEU A 51 12.20 -2.19 -7.60
CA LEU A 51 11.92 -0.76 -7.63
C LEU A 51 11.27 -0.36 -6.31
N ASP A 52 11.94 0.51 -5.55
CA ASP A 52 11.43 1.06 -4.29
C ASP A 52 10.96 2.49 -4.50
N MET A 53 9.64 2.67 -4.52
CA MET A 53 8.99 3.95 -4.73
C MET A 53 8.99 4.76 -3.44
N GLY A 54 9.57 5.96 -3.46
CA GLY A 54 9.74 6.82 -2.29
C GLY A 54 10.92 6.41 -1.39
N GLY A 55 11.72 5.40 -1.76
CA GLY A 55 12.98 5.03 -1.11
C GLY A 55 12.86 4.49 0.33
N GLY A 56 11.66 4.24 0.83
CA GLY A 56 11.41 3.87 2.23
C GLY A 56 11.97 2.52 2.68
N MET A 57 12.41 1.69 1.75
CA MET A 57 12.97 0.35 2.01
C MET A 57 14.45 0.21 1.68
N ARG A 58 15.08 1.22 1.06
CA ARG A 58 16.47 1.15 0.57
C ARG A 58 17.45 0.58 1.59
N ASP A 59 17.48 1.13 2.81
CA ASP A 59 18.41 0.70 3.85
C ASP A 59 18.19 -0.76 4.29
N ARG A 60 16.93 -1.21 4.32
CA ARG A 60 16.58 -2.58 4.71
C ARG A 60 16.86 -3.60 3.62
N LEU A 61 16.76 -3.17 2.36
CA LEU A 61 17.03 -3.99 1.18
C LEU A 61 18.49 -3.89 0.73
N GLY A 62 19.25 -2.95 1.28
CA GLY A 62 20.66 -2.73 0.91
C GLY A 62 21.56 -3.95 1.08
N ALA A 63 21.24 -4.88 1.99
CA ALA A 63 21.89 -6.17 2.12
C ALA A 63 21.71 -7.09 0.89
N LEU A 64 20.76 -6.79 -0.01
CA LEU A 64 20.50 -7.52 -1.24
C LEU A 64 21.41 -7.09 -2.41
N GLY A 65 22.38 -6.20 -2.16
CA GLY A 65 23.49 -5.85 -3.04
C GLY A 65 23.09 -5.35 -4.43
N GLY A 66 22.96 -4.03 -4.62
CA GLY A 66 22.86 -3.38 -5.93
C GLY A 66 21.62 -3.67 -6.78
N ARG A 67 20.65 -4.40 -6.25
CA ARG A 67 19.42 -4.83 -6.94
C ARG A 67 18.26 -3.86 -6.77
N VAL A 68 18.40 -2.86 -5.89
CA VAL A 68 17.33 -1.92 -5.53
C VAL A 68 17.58 -0.61 -6.25
N GLU A 69 16.67 -0.24 -7.13
CA GLU A 69 16.58 1.10 -7.72
C GLU A 69 15.48 1.86 -6.98
N THR A 70 15.71 3.10 -6.61
CA THR A 70 14.73 3.96 -5.93
C THR A 70 14.20 5.01 -6.89
N MET A 71 12.91 5.33 -6.79
CA MET A 71 12.27 6.38 -7.57
C MET A 71 11.48 7.33 -6.67
N ASP A 72 11.67 8.63 -6.84
CA ASP A 72 10.92 9.67 -6.14
C ASP A 72 10.65 10.85 -7.08
N LEU A 73 9.62 11.64 -6.74
CA LEU A 73 9.30 12.90 -7.40
C LEU A 73 10.31 14.00 -7.05
N ASN A 74 10.87 13.92 -5.85
CA ASN A 74 11.73 14.96 -5.28
C ASN A 74 13.19 14.50 -5.23
N ASP A 75 14.10 15.38 -5.68
CA ASP A 75 15.54 15.23 -5.48
C ASP A 75 15.91 15.70 -4.07
N ILE A 76 15.55 14.89 -3.06
CA ILE A 76 15.83 15.21 -1.67
C ILE A 76 17.15 14.57 -1.29
N ASP A 77 18.15 15.41 -1.02
CA ASP A 77 19.42 15.02 -0.40
C ASP A 77 19.57 15.84 0.89
N GLU A 78 18.86 15.39 1.95
CA GLU A 78 18.97 16.03 3.26
C GLU A 78 20.01 15.28 4.12
N PRO A 79 21.16 15.89 4.42
CA PRO A 79 22.14 15.31 5.33
C PRO A 79 21.52 15.03 6.70
N GLY A 80 21.52 13.75 7.10
CA GLY A 80 20.98 13.30 8.38
C GLY A 80 19.52 12.84 8.35
N SER A 81 18.83 12.89 7.21
CA SER A 81 17.60 12.14 6.97
C SER A 81 17.94 10.73 6.46
N ASN A 82 17.04 9.76 6.69
CA ASN A 82 17.16 8.43 6.10
C ASN A 82 16.79 8.42 4.59
N LEU A 83 16.63 9.59 3.97
CA LEU A 83 16.29 9.77 2.58
C LEU A 83 17.59 10.06 1.82
N SER A 84 18.06 9.08 1.09
CA SER A 84 19.13 9.25 0.11
C SER A 84 18.54 9.66 -1.23
N ARG A 85 19.33 10.40 -2.01
CA ARG A 85 18.98 10.80 -3.38
C ARG A 85 18.42 9.60 -4.17
N PRO A 86 17.27 9.73 -4.85
CA PRO A 86 16.72 8.63 -5.63
C PRO A 86 17.59 8.31 -6.85
N ASP A 87 17.59 7.06 -7.31
CA ASP A 87 18.28 6.66 -8.53
C ASP A 87 17.54 7.16 -9.78
N ILE A 88 16.21 7.33 -9.66
CA ILE A 88 15.32 7.78 -10.72
C ILE A 88 14.47 8.92 -10.17
N LEU A 89 14.53 10.09 -10.85
CA LEU A 89 13.58 11.18 -10.61
C LEU A 89 12.39 11.00 -11.55
N GLY A 90 11.17 10.93 -11.01
CA GLY A 90 9.99 10.78 -11.82
C GLY A 90 8.69 10.79 -11.01
N ASP A 91 7.60 11.07 -11.72
CA ASP A 91 6.25 11.06 -11.17
C ASP A 91 5.64 9.67 -11.32
N ALA A 92 5.18 9.10 -10.20
CA ALA A 92 4.52 7.79 -10.18
C ALA A 92 3.24 7.74 -11.04
N CYS A 93 2.58 8.88 -11.23
CA CYS A 93 1.34 8.99 -12.00
C CYS A 93 1.56 9.20 -13.51
N SER A 94 2.74 9.67 -13.92
CA SER A 94 3.09 9.84 -15.33
C SER A 94 3.52 8.51 -15.95
N PRO A 95 3.22 8.26 -17.26
CA PRO A 95 3.59 7.01 -17.91
C PRO A 95 5.09 6.71 -17.75
N PHE A 96 5.43 5.50 -17.31
CA PHE A 96 6.81 5.07 -17.22
C PHE A 96 7.39 4.81 -18.62
N PRO A 97 8.65 5.18 -18.87
CA PRO A 97 9.29 4.93 -20.15
C PRO A 97 9.44 3.42 -20.41
N GLU A 98 9.47 3.03 -21.70
CA GLU A 98 9.49 1.63 -22.14
C GLU A 98 10.60 0.79 -21.49
N TRP A 99 11.77 1.41 -21.20
CA TRP A 99 12.88 0.69 -20.57
C TRP A 99 12.60 0.23 -19.14
N MET A 100 11.55 0.75 -18.49
CA MET A 100 11.07 0.29 -17.18
C MET A 100 10.08 -0.87 -17.28
N HIS A 101 9.41 -1.06 -18.43
CA HIS A 101 8.36 -2.05 -18.58
C HIS A 101 8.91 -3.47 -18.46
N GLY A 102 8.25 -4.30 -17.66
CA GLY A 102 8.64 -5.71 -17.46
C GLY A 102 10.01 -5.91 -16.83
N ARG A 103 10.59 -4.87 -16.23
CA ARG A 103 11.99 -4.85 -15.77
C ARG A 103 12.19 -5.39 -14.36
N TYR A 104 11.19 -5.26 -13.47
CA TYR A 104 11.36 -5.50 -12.04
C TYR A 104 10.61 -6.75 -11.58
N ASP A 105 11.27 -7.56 -10.76
CA ASP A 105 10.65 -8.73 -10.11
C ASP A 105 9.76 -8.29 -8.93
N ALA A 106 10.04 -7.13 -8.35
CA ALA A 106 9.25 -6.52 -7.30
C ALA A 106 9.18 -5.00 -7.45
N VAL A 107 8.01 -4.43 -7.16
CA VAL A 107 7.79 -3.01 -6.94
C VAL A 107 7.28 -2.83 -5.52
N ILE A 108 7.85 -1.89 -4.78
CA ILE A 108 7.52 -1.61 -3.38
C ILE A 108 7.06 -0.15 -3.28
N ALA A 109 5.88 0.09 -2.69
CA ALA A 109 5.34 1.43 -2.47
C ALA A 109 4.66 1.49 -1.09
N LEU A 110 5.45 1.74 -0.05
CA LEU A 110 4.96 1.79 1.33
C LEU A 110 4.68 3.22 1.75
N ALA A 111 3.42 3.53 2.06
CA ALA A 111 2.94 4.87 2.42
C ALA A 111 3.27 5.92 1.33
N LEU A 112 2.93 5.58 0.09
CA LEU A 112 3.12 6.44 -1.08
C LEU A 112 1.77 6.83 -1.71
N LEU A 113 0.83 5.87 -1.88
CA LEU A 113 -0.37 6.11 -2.70
C LEU A 113 -1.32 7.16 -2.12
N GLU A 114 -1.26 7.42 -0.82
CA GLU A 114 -1.99 8.54 -0.20
C GLU A 114 -1.46 9.91 -0.61
N HIS A 115 -0.22 9.97 -1.09
CA HIS A 115 0.51 11.17 -1.48
C HIS A 115 0.53 11.41 -2.98
N VAL A 116 -0.01 10.51 -3.79
CA VAL A 116 -0.13 10.69 -5.24
C VAL A 116 -1.52 11.18 -5.63
N TYR A 117 -1.60 12.02 -6.65
CA TYR A 117 -2.86 12.64 -7.10
C TYR A 117 -3.72 11.69 -7.95
N ASP A 118 -3.12 10.71 -8.62
CA ASP A 118 -3.81 9.66 -9.39
C ASP A 118 -3.27 8.26 -9.05
N PRO A 119 -3.82 7.58 -8.02
CA PRO A 119 -3.36 6.25 -7.65
C PRO A 119 -3.70 5.19 -8.68
N GLY A 120 -4.70 5.42 -9.55
CA GLY A 120 -5.03 4.51 -10.63
C GLY A 120 -3.91 4.47 -11.66
N ALA A 121 -3.44 5.64 -12.11
CA ALA A 121 -2.29 5.76 -13.01
C ALA A 121 -1.02 5.20 -12.38
N ALA A 122 -0.75 5.52 -11.09
CA ALA A 122 0.42 5.00 -10.38
C ALA A 122 0.44 3.47 -10.34
N VAL A 123 -0.67 2.82 -9.97
CA VAL A 123 -0.75 1.35 -9.91
C VAL A 123 -0.64 0.71 -11.30
N ALA A 124 -1.19 1.34 -12.34
CA ALA A 124 -1.02 0.88 -13.72
C ALA A 124 0.47 0.92 -14.14
N ASN A 125 1.19 1.99 -13.80
CA ASN A 125 2.63 2.12 -14.04
C ASN A 125 3.43 1.06 -13.26
N PHE A 126 3.09 0.81 -11.98
CA PHE A 126 3.74 -0.24 -11.20
C PHE A 126 3.53 -1.62 -11.84
N ARG A 127 2.30 -1.90 -12.31
CA ARG A 127 2.01 -3.14 -13.04
C ARG A 127 2.79 -3.22 -14.35
N ALA A 128 2.90 -2.13 -15.11
CA ALA A 128 3.70 -2.10 -16.33
C ALA A 128 5.18 -2.39 -16.06
N ALA A 129 5.76 -1.81 -14.98
CA ALA A 129 7.14 -2.00 -14.58
C ALA A 129 7.47 -3.44 -14.14
N LEU A 130 6.49 -4.18 -13.59
CA LEU A 130 6.67 -5.55 -13.14
C LEU A 130 6.87 -6.51 -14.32
N ALA A 131 7.83 -7.42 -14.18
CA ALA A 131 7.97 -8.61 -15.01
C ALA A 131 6.75 -9.53 -14.87
N PRO A 132 6.49 -10.43 -15.82
CA PRO A 132 5.50 -11.49 -15.64
C PRO A 132 5.79 -12.30 -14.37
N GLY A 133 4.78 -12.52 -13.51
CA GLY A 133 4.93 -13.14 -12.19
C GLY A 133 5.55 -12.24 -11.13
N GLY A 134 5.89 -11.00 -11.46
CA GLY A 134 6.43 -10.01 -10.51
C GLY A 134 5.39 -9.58 -9.48
N ARG A 135 5.86 -9.06 -8.34
CA ARG A 135 5.04 -8.75 -7.17
C ARG A 135 5.06 -7.27 -6.83
N LEU A 136 3.87 -6.74 -6.53
CA LEU A 136 3.67 -5.41 -5.97
C LEU A 136 3.44 -5.51 -4.48
N PHE A 137 4.18 -4.73 -3.70
CA PHE A 137 4.00 -4.59 -2.26
C PHE A 137 3.58 -3.16 -1.95
N LEU A 138 2.39 -3.00 -1.35
CA LEU A 138 1.83 -1.71 -0.99
C LEU A 138 1.56 -1.65 0.52
N TYR A 139 1.75 -0.48 1.11
CA TYR A 139 1.09 -0.12 2.36
C TYR A 139 0.36 1.20 2.16
N VAL A 140 -0.89 1.24 2.60
CA VAL A 140 -1.74 2.43 2.52
C VAL A 140 -2.48 2.66 3.85
N PRO A 141 -2.57 3.91 4.33
CA PRO A 141 -3.37 4.23 5.50
C PRO A 141 -4.87 4.20 5.15
N TRP A 142 -5.69 3.76 6.12
CA TRP A 142 -7.15 3.86 6.06
C TRP A 142 -7.67 4.78 7.15
N MET A 143 -7.81 4.32 8.37
CA MET A 143 -8.23 5.15 9.49
C MET A 143 -7.02 5.85 10.12
N TRP A 144 -6.49 6.82 9.42
CA TRP A 144 -5.30 7.56 9.77
C TRP A 144 -5.51 9.06 9.57
N ARG A 145 -4.91 9.87 10.47
CA ARG A 145 -4.97 11.34 10.39
C ARG A 145 -4.23 11.87 9.16
N TYR A 146 -4.57 13.11 8.76
CA TYR A 146 -3.77 13.89 7.82
C TYR A 146 -2.32 14.05 8.31
N HIS A 147 -1.34 13.84 7.46
CA HIS A 147 0.07 13.83 7.86
C HIS A 147 1.05 14.45 6.84
N ALA A 148 0.57 15.18 5.82
CA ALA A 148 1.45 15.98 4.99
C ALA A 148 2.18 17.04 5.83
N PRO A 149 3.47 17.33 5.55
CA PRO A 149 4.23 18.34 6.25
C PRO A 149 3.74 19.76 5.89
N ARG A 150 3.98 20.72 6.79
CA ARG A 150 3.62 22.13 6.52
C ARG A 150 4.38 22.73 5.34
N SER A 151 5.57 22.19 5.02
CA SER A 151 6.38 22.59 3.86
C SER A 151 5.75 22.22 2.53
N LEU A 152 4.70 21.34 2.53
CA LEU A 152 4.04 20.83 1.33
C LEU A 152 5.00 20.17 0.33
N VAL A 153 6.11 19.61 0.79
CA VAL A 153 7.02 18.81 -0.05
C VAL A 153 6.27 17.63 -0.67
N PHE A 154 5.26 17.10 0.06
CA PHE A 154 4.24 16.21 -0.47
C PHE A 154 2.87 16.56 0.14
N GLN A 155 1.81 16.15 -0.52
CA GLN A 155 0.42 16.33 -0.10
C GLN A 155 -0.15 15.02 0.44
N ASP A 156 -1.35 15.07 1.02
CA ASP A 156 -2.05 13.92 1.58
C ASP A 156 -3.47 13.90 1.01
N TYR A 157 -3.64 13.22 -0.13
CA TYR A 157 -4.84 13.32 -0.97
C TYR A 157 -5.96 12.39 -0.55
N GLN A 158 -5.64 11.17 -0.09
CA GLN A 158 -6.66 10.13 0.01
C GLN A 158 -6.35 9.04 1.05
N ARG A 159 -7.39 8.23 1.32
CA ARG A 159 -7.36 7.06 2.19
C ARG A 159 -8.03 5.89 1.47
N PHE A 160 -7.54 4.69 1.70
CA PHE A 160 -8.00 3.51 0.99
C PHE A 160 -8.69 2.54 1.93
N SER A 161 -10.00 2.35 1.74
CA SER A 161 -10.72 1.24 2.36
C SER A 161 -10.31 -0.10 1.74
N ARG A 162 -10.66 -1.20 2.39
CA ARG A 162 -10.44 -2.55 1.86
C ARG A 162 -10.96 -2.71 0.43
N ASP A 163 -12.19 -2.31 0.19
CA ASP A 163 -12.86 -2.51 -1.11
C ASP A 163 -12.29 -1.55 -2.17
N GLY A 164 -11.94 -0.32 -1.78
CA GLY A 164 -11.26 0.63 -2.65
C GLY A 164 -9.89 0.13 -3.09
N LEU A 165 -9.11 -0.47 -2.17
CA LEU A 165 -7.81 -1.04 -2.49
C LEU A 165 -7.95 -2.30 -3.36
N ALA A 166 -8.90 -3.19 -3.06
CA ALA A 166 -9.19 -4.35 -3.91
C ALA A 166 -9.57 -3.93 -5.34
N TRP A 167 -10.37 -2.87 -5.48
CA TRP A 167 -10.72 -2.32 -6.79
C TRP A 167 -9.54 -1.72 -7.53
N LEU A 168 -8.66 -1.01 -6.81
CA LEU A 168 -7.45 -0.42 -7.36
C LEU A 168 -6.50 -1.50 -7.93
N LEU A 169 -6.42 -2.66 -7.25
CA LEU A 169 -5.57 -3.79 -7.61
C LEU A 169 -6.27 -4.84 -8.50
N ARG A 170 -7.44 -4.55 -9.06
CA ARG A 170 -8.28 -5.50 -9.80
C ARG A 170 -7.62 -6.16 -11.01
N ASP A 171 -6.62 -5.51 -11.59
CA ASP A 171 -5.92 -5.96 -12.80
C ASP A 171 -4.71 -6.87 -12.49
N PHE A 172 -4.49 -7.21 -11.21
CA PHE A 172 -3.56 -8.24 -10.78
C PHE A 172 -4.26 -9.58 -10.63
N ASP A 173 -3.54 -10.68 -10.84
CA ASP A 173 -4.11 -12.04 -10.78
C ASP A 173 -4.41 -12.48 -9.35
N GLU A 174 -3.47 -12.26 -8.44
CA GLU A 174 -3.61 -12.56 -7.03
C GLU A 174 -3.47 -11.28 -6.21
N VAL A 175 -4.39 -11.07 -5.29
CA VAL A 175 -4.35 -9.93 -4.38
C VAL A 175 -4.61 -10.45 -2.96
N THR A 176 -3.66 -10.22 -2.07
CA THR A 176 -3.83 -10.47 -0.63
C THR A 176 -3.72 -9.15 0.14
N LEU A 177 -4.72 -8.86 0.95
CA LEU A 177 -4.80 -7.68 1.79
C LEU A 177 -4.59 -8.09 3.25
N TYR A 178 -3.68 -7.42 3.93
CA TYR A 178 -3.36 -7.62 5.33
C TYR A 178 -3.78 -6.38 6.12
N PRO A 179 -4.87 -6.45 6.91
CA PRO A 179 -5.23 -5.36 7.81
C PRO A 179 -4.12 -5.14 8.84
N ILE A 180 -3.72 -3.90 9.05
CA ILE A 180 -2.66 -3.52 10.00
C ILE A 180 -3.28 -2.74 11.14
N ARG A 181 -3.09 -3.22 12.37
CA ARG A 181 -3.61 -2.62 13.61
C ARG A 181 -5.14 -2.49 13.57
N GLY A 182 -5.80 -3.04 14.56
CA GLY A 182 -7.25 -3.10 14.61
C GLY A 182 -7.92 -1.77 14.96
N ARG A 183 -9.21 -1.86 15.18
CA ARG A 183 -10.12 -0.74 15.39
C ARG A 183 -9.70 0.24 16.50
N PHE A 184 -9.27 -0.26 17.64
CA PHE A 184 -8.90 0.60 18.76
C PHE A 184 -7.57 1.33 18.51
N SER A 185 -6.63 0.69 17.83
CA SER A 185 -5.42 1.35 17.34
C SER A 185 -5.76 2.47 16.37
N ALA A 186 -6.72 2.25 15.46
CA ALA A 186 -7.19 3.26 14.52
C ALA A 186 -7.83 4.45 15.24
N ILE A 187 -8.71 4.19 16.21
CA ILE A 187 -9.34 5.26 17.05
C ILE A 187 -8.28 6.06 17.80
N ALA A 188 -7.31 5.38 18.42
CA ALA A 188 -6.24 6.06 19.17
C ALA A 188 -5.39 6.95 18.25
N ASN A 189 -5.08 6.48 17.04
CA ASN A 189 -4.35 7.25 16.04
C ASN A 189 -5.09 8.51 15.59
N MET A 190 -6.42 8.44 15.46
CA MET A 190 -7.25 9.59 15.09
C MET A 190 -7.42 10.59 16.23
N ALA A 191 -7.59 10.11 17.46
CA ALA A 191 -8.01 10.94 18.58
C ALA A 191 -6.88 11.79 19.21
N ARG A 192 -5.61 11.49 18.97
CA ARG A 192 -4.45 12.19 19.58
C ARG A 192 -4.56 12.39 21.12
N TRP A 193 -5.27 11.50 21.82
CA TRP A 193 -5.59 11.65 23.24
C TRP A 193 -4.40 11.39 24.18
N TRP A 194 -3.40 10.68 23.66
CA TRP A 194 -2.29 10.23 24.47
C TRP A 194 -1.17 11.27 24.43
N LYS A 195 -0.69 11.64 25.60
CA LYS A 195 0.60 12.34 25.65
C LYS A 195 1.65 11.46 24.98
N PRO A 196 2.48 11.99 24.08
CA PRO A 196 3.41 11.20 23.24
C PRO A 196 4.30 10.20 24.03
N ARG A 197 4.61 10.52 25.31
CA ARG A 197 5.38 9.63 26.20
C ARG A 197 4.64 8.36 26.61
N VAL A 198 3.34 8.45 26.84
CA VAL A 198 2.50 7.30 27.25
C VAL A 198 2.23 6.41 26.07
N GLU A 199 1.91 7.00 24.92
CA GLU A 199 1.70 6.28 23.65
C GLU A 199 2.94 5.45 23.30
N ARG A 200 4.13 6.05 23.31
CA ARG A 200 5.39 5.37 22.96
C ARG A 200 5.73 4.21 23.91
N ARG A 201 5.35 4.28 25.19
CA ARG A 201 5.69 3.26 26.18
C ARG A 201 4.64 2.16 26.35
N PHE A 202 3.36 2.48 26.20
CA PHE A 202 2.26 1.56 26.53
C PHE A 202 1.19 1.46 25.43
N GLY A 203 1.12 2.40 24.48
CA GLY A 203 0.02 2.52 23.52
C GLY A 203 -0.18 1.25 22.69
N GLY A 204 0.88 0.66 22.16
CA GLY A 204 0.79 -0.57 21.38
C GLY A 204 0.26 -1.78 22.17
N ARG A 205 0.62 -1.88 23.47
CA ARG A 205 0.13 -2.97 24.33
C ARG A 205 -1.34 -2.80 24.70
N ILE A 206 -1.76 -1.57 25.00
CA ILE A 206 -3.15 -1.24 25.33
C ILE A 206 -4.04 -1.45 24.10
N ASN A 207 -3.63 -0.95 22.95
CA ASN A 207 -4.37 -1.09 21.71
C ASN A 207 -4.54 -2.57 21.32
N ARG A 208 -3.46 -3.35 21.39
CA ARG A 208 -3.52 -4.80 21.15
C ARG A 208 -4.48 -5.49 22.13
N TRP A 209 -4.44 -5.14 23.43
CA TRP A 209 -5.34 -5.71 24.42
C TRP A 209 -6.82 -5.38 24.16
N LEU A 210 -7.11 -4.18 23.67
CA LEU A 210 -8.45 -3.78 23.26
C LEU A 210 -8.88 -4.45 21.94
N ASP A 211 -7.99 -4.51 20.97
CA ASP A 211 -8.27 -5.09 19.64
C ASP A 211 -8.60 -6.58 19.72
N VAL A 212 -7.90 -7.36 20.57
CA VAL A 212 -8.17 -8.81 20.71
C VAL A 212 -9.54 -9.13 21.33
N ARG A 213 -10.25 -8.15 21.90
CA ARG A 213 -11.62 -8.28 22.40
C ARG A 213 -12.69 -7.97 21.37
N THR A 214 -12.30 -7.44 20.23
CA THR A 214 -13.19 -7.13 19.12
C THR A 214 -13.14 -8.27 18.11
N PRO A 215 -14.27 -8.73 17.54
CA PRO A 215 -14.26 -9.73 16.48
C PRO A 215 -13.35 -9.32 15.32
N ASP A 216 -12.53 -10.25 14.82
CA ASP A 216 -11.48 -9.99 13.83
C ASP A 216 -11.99 -9.32 12.55
N TRP A 217 -13.20 -9.69 12.09
CA TRP A 217 -13.79 -9.05 10.92
C TRP A 217 -14.04 -7.53 11.09
N ARG A 218 -14.43 -7.10 12.31
CA ARG A 218 -14.59 -5.67 12.63
C ARG A 218 -13.27 -4.95 12.70
N ASN A 219 -12.23 -5.61 13.23
CA ASN A 219 -10.88 -5.09 13.23
C ASN A 219 -10.34 -4.97 11.80
N ALA A 220 -10.57 -5.98 10.97
CA ALA A 220 -10.10 -6.01 9.60
C ALA A 220 -10.67 -4.88 8.73
N VAL A 221 -11.96 -4.56 8.85
CA VAL A 221 -12.60 -3.48 8.06
C VAL A 221 -12.34 -2.08 8.63
N GLN A 222 -11.94 -1.97 9.89
CA GLN A 222 -11.65 -0.71 10.59
C GLN A 222 -10.19 -0.64 11.03
N ALA A 223 -9.30 -1.27 10.29
CA ALA A 223 -7.86 -1.23 10.52
C ALA A 223 -7.29 0.19 10.35
N SER A 224 -6.12 0.45 10.90
CA SER A 224 -5.40 1.71 10.68
C SER A 224 -4.96 1.89 9.23
N GLY A 225 -4.69 0.77 8.54
CA GLY A 225 -4.29 0.72 7.15
C GLY A 225 -4.25 -0.71 6.64
N TYR A 226 -3.85 -0.87 5.40
CA TYR A 226 -3.71 -2.17 4.75
C TYR A 226 -2.33 -2.28 4.12
N PHE A 227 -1.66 -3.39 4.37
CA PHE A 227 -0.59 -3.87 3.53
C PHE A 227 -1.22 -4.77 2.45
N ALA A 228 -0.72 -4.68 1.24
CA ALA A 228 -1.19 -5.51 0.12
C ALA A 228 -0.01 -6.14 -0.60
N GLU A 229 -0.19 -7.38 -0.99
CA GLU A 229 0.66 -8.09 -1.94
C GLU A 229 -0.19 -8.44 -3.16
N ALA A 230 0.29 -8.08 -4.35
CA ALA A 230 -0.39 -8.36 -5.60
C ALA A 230 0.59 -8.94 -6.63
N VAL A 231 0.14 -9.96 -7.38
CA VAL A 231 0.98 -10.68 -8.36
C VAL A 231 0.50 -10.35 -9.76
N LYS A 232 1.45 -9.94 -10.64
CA LYS A 232 1.18 -9.75 -12.07
C LYS A 232 1.11 -11.11 -12.76
N SER A 233 0.18 -11.28 -13.70
CA SER A 233 0.05 -12.49 -14.51
C SER A 233 1.38 -12.92 -15.14
N THR A 234 1.59 -14.24 -15.20
CA THR A 234 2.68 -14.83 -15.98
C THR A 234 2.32 -14.95 -17.46
N ALA A 235 1.02 -14.88 -17.82
CA ALA A 235 0.59 -14.85 -19.21
C ALA A 235 1.02 -13.54 -19.88
N GLN A 236 1.63 -13.64 -21.05
CA GLN A 236 1.85 -12.47 -21.92
C GLN A 236 0.49 -12.01 -22.45
N GLU A 237 0.15 -10.77 -22.22
CA GLU A 237 -1.03 -10.10 -22.81
C GLU A 237 -0.81 -9.82 -24.28
#